data_bada18c2b5384495a00147e2d673c661
#
_entry.id   bada18c2b5384495a00147e2d673c661
#
_cell.length_a   1.000
_cell.length_b   1.000
_cell.length_c   1.000
_cell.angle_alpha   90.00
_cell.angle_beta   90.00
_cell.angle_gamma   90.00
#
_symmetry.space_group_name_H-M   'P 1'
#
loop_
_entity.id
_entity.type
_entity.pdbx_description
1 polymer ?
#
loop_
_entity_poly.entity_id
_entity_poly.type
_entity_poly.pdbx_seq_one_letter_code
_entity_poly.pdbx_strand_id
1 'polypeptide(L)'
;VKIGIDGDDMIIPHHAHYEIPSFLDGTIMTLADAPWPGLTPDLLSVLLVVATQARGSVLIHQKMFESRLFFVDKLIDMGAQIILCDPHRAVVVGQDHRITLRAGRMTSPDIRAGIALLIAALSATGTSRIDNIEQIDRGYQDIELRLNQLGAHITRTDD
;
A
#
# COMPACT_ATOMS: atom_id res chain seq x y z
N VAL A 1 -13.73 -2.42 -2.45
CA VAL A 1 -13.94 -1.23 -3.30
C VAL A 1 -15.10 -1.53 -4.24
N LYS A 2 -16.10 -0.64 -4.29
CA LYS A 2 -17.18 -0.73 -5.28
C LYS A 2 -16.69 -0.10 -6.58
N ILE A 3 -16.95 -0.76 -7.69
CA ILE A 3 -16.57 -0.32 -9.02
C ILE A 3 -17.83 -0.32 -9.87
N GLY A 4 -18.10 0.78 -10.57
CA GLY A 4 -19.10 0.90 -11.62
C GLY A 4 -18.44 0.87 -12.99
N ILE A 5 -19.17 0.43 -14.02
CA ILE A 5 -18.76 0.52 -15.42
C ILE A 5 -19.82 1.36 -16.15
N ASP A 6 -19.38 2.35 -16.91
CA ASP A 6 -20.22 3.19 -17.75
C ASP A 6 -19.56 3.32 -19.14
N GLY A 7 -20.06 2.56 -20.12
CA GLY A 7 -19.40 2.42 -21.41
C GLY A 7 -17.97 1.86 -21.27
N ASP A 8 -16.99 2.63 -21.70
CA ASP A 8 -15.56 2.28 -21.61
C ASP A 8 -14.89 2.81 -20.33
N ASP A 9 -15.64 3.50 -19.47
CA ASP A 9 -15.13 4.13 -18.27
C ASP A 9 -15.33 3.26 -17.01
N MET A 10 -14.30 3.21 -16.16
CA MET A 10 -14.37 2.62 -14.85
C MET A 10 -14.62 3.73 -13.80
N ILE A 11 -15.74 3.64 -13.09
CA ILE A 11 -16.13 4.61 -12.07
C ILE A 11 -15.82 4.03 -10.69
N ILE A 12 -14.98 4.71 -9.93
CA ILE A 12 -14.70 4.40 -8.53
C ILE A 12 -15.32 5.51 -7.68
N PRO A 13 -16.52 5.30 -7.10
CA PRO A 13 -17.14 6.31 -6.28
C PRO A 13 -16.38 6.53 -4.98
N HIS A 14 -16.60 7.69 -4.36
CA HIS A 14 -16.06 7.95 -3.03
C HIS A 14 -16.55 6.89 -2.03
N HIS A 15 -15.63 6.38 -1.21
CA HIS A 15 -15.92 5.47 -0.11
C HIS A 15 -15.44 6.09 1.19
N ALA A 16 -16.35 6.32 2.13
CA ALA A 16 -15.98 6.79 3.47
C ALA A 16 -15.16 5.75 4.23
N HIS A 17 -15.40 4.48 3.97
CA HIS A 17 -14.71 3.36 4.63
C HIS A 17 -14.39 2.26 3.63
N TYR A 18 -13.21 1.68 3.76
CA TYR A 18 -12.83 0.43 3.11
C TYR A 18 -12.91 -0.69 4.15
N GLU A 19 -13.72 -1.70 3.91
CA GLU A 19 -13.89 -2.81 4.83
C GLU A 19 -13.11 -4.03 4.37
N ILE A 20 -12.38 -4.65 5.31
CA ILE A 20 -11.78 -5.96 5.16
C ILE A 20 -12.74 -6.94 5.83
N PRO A 21 -13.47 -7.77 5.07
CA PRO A 21 -14.40 -8.72 5.65
C PRO A 21 -13.63 -9.83 6.38
N SER A 22 -14.21 -10.35 7.44
CA SER A 22 -13.79 -11.65 8.00
C SER A 22 -14.40 -12.78 7.17
N PHE A 23 -13.83 -13.99 7.26
CA PHE A 23 -14.47 -15.19 6.73
C PHE A 23 -15.78 -15.47 7.49
N LEU A 24 -16.64 -16.34 6.91
CA LEU A 24 -17.95 -16.66 7.48
C LEU A 24 -17.87 -17.27 8.89
N ASP A 25 -16.78 -17.92 9.22
CA ASP A 25 -16.49 -18.48 10.54
C ASP A 25 -15.87 -17.45 11.52
N GLY A 26 -15.74 -16.18 11.12
CA GLY A 26 -15.15 -15.10 11.91
C GLY A 26 -13.63 -15.06 11.87
N THR A 27 -12.96 -15.96 11.14
CA THR A 27 -11.49 -15.93 11.02
C THR A 27 -11.01 -14.73 10.22
N ILE A 28 -9.78 -14.26 10.54
CA ILE A 28 -9.14 -13.14 9.88
C ILE A 28 -8.85 -13.49 8.41
N MET A 29 -9.22 -12.58 7.50
CA MET A 29 -8.89 -12.72 6.08
C MET A 29 -7.39 -12.88 5.88
N THR A 30 -7.02 -13.80 5.00
CA THR A 30 -5.64 -13.96 4.54
C THR A 30 -5.53 -13.56 3.08
N LEU A 31 -4.64 -12.62 2.77
CA LEU A 31 -4.23 -12.29 1.41
C LEU A 31 -2.85 -12.89 1.15
N ALA A 32 -2.79 -13.84 0.24
CA ALA A 32 -1.54 -14.49 -0.15
C ALA A 32 -1.34 -14.36 -1.66
N ASP A 33 -0.08 -14.09 -2.06
CA ASP A 33 0.29 -14.15 -3.45
C ASP A 33 0.34 -15.61 -3.94
N ALA A 34 0.05 -15.79 -5.22
CA ALA A 34 0.08 -17.08 -5.89
C ALA A 34 0.27 -16.91 -7.41
N PRO A 35 0.75 -17.95 -8.12
CA PRO A 35 0.75 -17.96 -9.57
C PRO A 35 -0.65 -17.73 -10.13
N TRP A 36 -0.71 -17.20 -11.36
CA TRP A 36 -1.96 -17.03 -12.08
C TRP A 36 -2.85 -18.31 -12.03
N PRO A 37 -4.15 -18.20 -11.76
CA PRO A 37 -4.98 -16.99 -11.61
C PRO A 37 -5.03 -16.40 -10.18
N GLY A 38 -4.08 -16.70 -9.32
CA GLY A 38 -4.00 -16.14 -7.98
C GLY A 38 -3.59 -14.66 -7.95
N LEU A 39 -3.47 -14.11 -6.74
CA LEU A 39 -3.05 -12.73 -6.54
C LEU A 39 -1.59 -12.53 -6.95
N THR A 40 -1.35 -11.60 -7.86
CA THR A 40 0.02 -11.26 -8.25
C THR A 40 0.81 -10.67 -7.07
N PRO A 41 2.08 -11.10 -6.87
CA PRO A 41 2.93 -10.56 -5.80
C PRO A 41 3.21 -9.06 -5.94
N ASP A 42 3.08 -8.51 -7.16
CA ASP A 42 3.35 -7.10 -7.43
C ASP A 42 2.34 -6.16 -6.75
N LEU A 43 1.13 -6.63 -6.49
CA LEU A 43 0.07 -5.85 -5.83
C LEU A 43 0.01 -6.07 -4.31
N LEU A 44 0.71 -7.06 -3.77
CA LEU A 44 0.59 -7.41 -2.36
C LEU A 44 1.02 -6.27 -1.43
N SER A 45 2.12 -5.57 -1.78
CA SER A 45 2.61 -4.41 -1.03
C SER A 45 1.63 -3.22 -1.07
N VAL A 46 0.97 -2.99 -2.21
CA VAL A 46 -0.06 -1.95 -2.36
C VAL A 46 -1.28 -2.29 -1.50
N LEU A 47 -1.75 -3.54 -1.55
CA LEU A 47 -2.88 -3.99 -0.73
C LEU A 47 -2.58 -3.91 0.77
N LEU A 48 -1.32 -4.18 1.18
CA LEU A 48 -0.88 -4.01 2.56
C LEU A 48 -1.04 -2.55 3.02
N VAL A 49 -0.59 -1.58 2.21
CA VAL A 49 -0.75 -0.15 2.52
C VAL A 49 -2.23 0.24 2.60
N VAL A 50 -3.05 -0.17 1.64
CA VAL A 50 -4.50 0.10 1.67
C VAL A 50 -5.13 -0.47 2.94
N ALA A 51 -4.72 -1.67 3.36
CA ALA A 51 -5.22 -2.31 4.57
C ALA A 51 -4.91 -1.50 5.84
N THR A 52 -3.81 -0.73 5.89
CA THR A 52 -3.50 0.09 7.08
C THR A 52 -4.57 1.12 7.39
N GLN A 53 -5.27 1.61 6.37
CA GLN A 53 -6.33 2.64 6.49
C GLN A 53 -7.74 2.06 6.33
N ALA A 54 -7.87 0.77 6.06
CA ALA A 54 -9.16 0.09 6.00
C ALA A 54 -9.71 -0.19 7.42
N ARG A 55 -10.95 -0.65 7.49
CA ARG A 55 -11.57 -1.15 8.72
C ARG A 55 -11.46 -2.66 8.75
N GLY A 56 -10.87 -3.22 9.80
CA GLY A 56 -10.68 -4.66 9.98
C GLY A 56 -9.22 -5.06 10.03
N SER A 57 -8.97 -6.35 10.03
CA SER A 57 -7.61 -6.92 10.08
C SER A 57 -7.39 -7.93 8.96
N VAL A 58 -6.17 -8.03 8.48
CA VAL A 58 -5.79 -8.98 7.44
C VAL A 58 -4.40 -9.55 7.70
N LEU A 59 -4.25 -10.84 7.44
CA LEU A 59 -2.95 -11.49 7.36
C LEU A 59 -2.44 -11.38 5.91
N ILE A 60 -1.35 -10.69 5.72
CA ILE A 60 -0.60 -10.65 4.47
C ILE A 60 0.41 -11.78 4.49
N HIS A 61 0.37 -12.65 3.49
CA HIS A 61 1.27 -13.79 3.40
C HIS A 61 1.94 -13.84 2.02
N GLN A 62 3.20 -13.45 1.97
CA GLN A 62 4.01 -13.49 0.76
C GLN A 62 4.66 -14.86 0.62
N LYS A 63 4.24 -15.62 -0.39
CA LYS A 63 4.67 -17.00 -0.62
C LYS A 63 5.71 -17.14 -1.72
N MET A 64 5.68 -16.25 -2.72
CA MET A 64 6.43 -16.44 -3.96
C MET A 64 7.85 -15.90 -3.92
N PHE A 65 8.17 -14.99 -2.99
CA PHE A 65 9.48 -14.36 -2.93
C PHE A 65 9.95 -14.18 -1.48
N GLU A 66 11.24 -14.25 -1.27
CA GLU A 66 11.82 -14.04 0.06
C GLU A 66 11.92 -12.55 0.40
N SER A 67 11.73 -12.25 1.68
CA SER A 67 12.13 -10.99 2.32
C SER A 67 11.58 -9.68 1.74
N ARG A 68 10.39 -9.68 1.13
CA ARG A 68 9.80 -8.47 0.53
C ARG A 68 8.99 -7.61 1.49
N LEU A 69 8.83 -8.03 2.75
CA LEU A 69 8.10 -7.26 3.76
C LEU A 69 8.99 -6.31 4.57
N PHE A 70 10.26 -6.15 4.23
CA PHE A 70 11.16 -5.23 4.96
C PHE A 70 10.72 -3.76 4.94
N PHE A 71 10.00 -3.32 3.91
CA PHE A 71 9.48 -1.96 3.86
C PHE A 71 8.41 -1.68 4.93
N VAL A 72 7.85 -2.72 5.53
CA VAL A 72 6.82 -2.63 6.57
C VAL A 72 7.31 -1.85 7.78
N ASP A 73 8.61 -1.92 8.12
CA ASP A 73 9.20 -1.12 9.19
C ASP A 73 8.95 0.38 8.99
N LYS A 74 9.03 0.85 7.74
CA LYS A 74 8.75 2.26 7.41
C LYS A 74 7.28 2.63 7.62
N LEU A 75 6.36 1.72 7.33
CA LEU A 75 4.94 1.92 7.62
C LEU A 75 4.66 1.95 9.13
N ILE A 76 5.35 1.12 9.90
CA ILE A 76 5.27 1.12 11.37
C ILE A 76 5.81 2.46 11.92
N ASP A 77 6.96 2.94 11.42
CA ASP A 77 7.50 4.26 11.76
C ASP A 77 6.51 5.41 11.44
N MET A 78 5.75 5.27 10.36
CA MET A 78 4.68 6.20 9.99
C MET A 78 3.43 6.08 10.86
N GLY A 79 3.36 5.09 11.74
CA GLY A 79 2.25 4.87 12.68
C GLY A 79 1.23 3.82 12.26
N ALA A 80 1.51 3.03 11.23
CA ALA A 80 0.66 1.90 10.88
C ALA A 80 0.70 0.82 11.97
N GLN A 81 -0.44 0.19 12.23
CA GLN A 81 -0.54 -0.92 13.16
C GLN A 81 -0.29 -2.24 12.41
N ILE A 82 0.95 -2.68 12.43
CA ILE A 82 1.38 -3.90 11.75
C ILE A 82 2.18 -4.75 12.71
N ILE A 83 1.89 -6.05 12.74
CA ILE A 83 2.67 -7.05 13.46
C ILE A 83 3.41 -7.88 12.40
N LEU A 84 4.72 -7.70 12.31
CA LEU A 84 5.56 -8.52 11.45
C LEU A 84 5.80 -9.86 12.14
N CYS A 85 5.19 -10.93 11.64
CA CYS A 85 5.27 -12.27 12.24
C CYS A 85 6.59 -12.95 11.88
N ASP A 86 7.00 -12.80 10.63
CA ASP A 86 8.25 -13.32 10.06
C ASP A 86 8.53 -12.60 8.71
N PRO A 87 9.62 -12.93 7.98
CA PRO A 87 9.94 -12.30 6.70
C PRO A 87 8.86 -12.40 5.62
N HIS A 88 7.90 -13.31 5.78
CA HIS A 88 6.85 -13.62 4.80
C HIS A 88 5.45 -13.25 5.24
N ARG A 89 5.23 -12.99 6.55
CA ARG A 89 3.88 -12.79 7.09
C ARG A 89 3.81 -11.56 7.98
N ALA A 90 2.79 -10.75 7.72
CA ALA A 90 2.47 -9.59 8.53
C ALA A 90 0.96 -9.51 8.78
N VAL A 91 0.56 -9.23 10.01
CA VAL A 91 -0.83 -8.90 10.35
C VAL A 91 -0.97 -7.39 10.32
N VAL A 92 -1.87 -6.90 9.49
CA VAL A 92 -2.23 -5.48 9.42
C VAL A 92 -3.54 -5.27 10.16
N VAL A 93 -3.54 -4.35 11.11
CA VAL A 93 -4.74 -3.88 11.80
C VAL A 93 -5.10 -2.52 11.22
N GLY A 94 -6.16 -2.46 10.45
CA GLY A 94 -6.61 -1.26 9.77
C GLY A 94 -7.16 -0.22 10.74
N GLN A 95 -6.81 1.04 10.51
CA GLN A 95 -7.10 2.15 11.41
C GLN A 95 -8.38 2.93 11.05
N ASP A 96 -9.08 2.54 9.97
CA ASP A 96 -10.36 3.13 9.51
C ASP A 96 -10.27 4.68 9.39
N HIS A 97 -9.14 5.20 8.90
CA HIS A 97 -8.81 6.63 8.82
C HIS A 97 -8.90 7.41 10.15
N ARG A 98 -9.01 6.73 11.30
CA ARG A 98 -9.07 7.38 12.63
C ARG A 98 -7.71 7.93 13.05
N ILE A 99 -6.65 7.27 12.62
CA ILE A 99 -5.27 7.68 12.85
C ILE A 99 -4.61 7.79 11.48
N THR A 100 -4.20 8.99 11.12
CA THR A 100 -3.48 9.25 9.86
C THR A 100 -2.04 8.81 10.00
N LEU A 101 -1.48 8.26 8.94
CA LEU A 101 -0.04 8.02 8.85
C LEU A 101 0.71 9.35 8.98
N ARG A 102 1.87 9.31 9.60
CA ARG A 102 2.76 10.48 9.76
C ARG A 102 3.79 10.47 8.64
N ALA A 103 4.10 11.66 8.14
CA ALA A 103 5.18 11.83 7.19
C ALA A 103 6.53 11.34 7.75
N GLY A 104 7.39 10.88 6.86
CA GLY A 104 8.71 10.39 7.23
C GLY A 104 9.69 10.38 6.06
N ARG A 105 10.96 10.10 6.38
CA ARG A 105 11.98 9.85 5.36
C ARG A 105 12.09 8.35 5.12
N MET A 106 12.01 7.96 3.85
CA MET A 106 12.00 6.56 3.42
C MET A 106 12.98 6.37 2.27
N THR A 107 13.40 5.14 2.05
CA THR A 107 14.22 4.77 0.89
C THR A 107 13.51 3.66 0.14
N SER A 108 13.32 3.83 -1.15
CA SER A 108 12.74 2.81 -2.01
C SER A 108 13.72 1.64 -2.19
N PRO A 109 13.43 0.44 -1.67
CA PRO A 109 14.33 -0.70 -1.83
C PRO A 109 14.19 -1.37 -3.21
N ASP A 110 13.01 -1.33 -3.77
CA ASP A 110 12.64 -1.88 -5.07
C ASP A 110 11.39 -1.20 -5.63
N ILE A 111 11.00 -1.54 -6.84
CA ILE A 111 9.85 -0.95 -7.54
C ILE A 111 8.52 -1.16 -6.78
N ARG A 112 8.29 -2.31 -6.16
CA ARG A 112 7.02 -2.68 -5.54
C ARG A 112 6.85 -2.02 -4.16
N ALA A 113 7.90 -2.10 -3.35
CA ALA A 113 7.94 -1.42 -2.07
C ALA A 113 7.94 0.10 -2.28
N GLY A 114 8.68 0.60 -3.29
CA GLY A 114 8.73 2.02 -3.61
C GLY A 114 7.36 2.61 -3.92
N ILE A 115 6.57 1.97 -4.80
CA ILE A 115 5.21 2.45 -5.09
C ILE A 115 4.29 2.35 -3.87
N ALA A 116 4.43 1.31 -3.05
CA ALA A 116 3.68 1.18 -1.81
C ALA A 116 4.01 2.30 -0.82
N LEU A 117 5.29 2.64 -0.64
CA LEU A 117 5.73 3.77 0.18
C LEU A 117 5.23 5.11 -0.35
N LEU A 118 5.18 5.30 -1.69
CA LEU A 118 4.61 6.49 -2.30
C LEU A 118 3.11 6.62 -1.98
N ILE A 119 2.34 5.55 -2.09
CA ILE A 119 0.92 5.53 -1.72
C ILE A 119 0.74 5.84 -0.23
N ALA A 120 1.57 5.28 0.64
CA ALA A 120 1.55 5.58 2.07
C ALA A 120 1.87 7.06 2.34
N ALA A 121 2.87 7.63 1.65
CA ALA A 121 3.23 9.03 1.76
C ALA A 121 2.08 9.97 1.33
N LEU A 122 1.36 9.63 0.26
CA LEU A 122 0.19 10.39 -0.21
C LEU A 122 -0.98 10.37 0.79
N SER A 123 -1.07 9.36 1.64
CA SER A 123 -2.09 9.26 2.69
C SER A 123 -1.63 9.82 4.05
N ALA A 124 -0.37 10.23 4.17
CA ALA A 124 0.21 10.71 5.41
C ALA A 124 -0.01 12.22 5.63
N THR A 125 -0.03 12.63 6.89
CA THR A 125 -0.03 14.05 7.24
C THR A 125 1.39 14.59 7.31
N GLY A 126 1.65 15.70 6.63
CA GLY A 126 2.97 16.35 6.53
C GLY A 126 3.68 16.03 5.21
N THR A 127 4.96 16.35 5.13
CA THR A 127 5.78 16.14 3.93
C THR A 127 6.69 14.93 4.11
N SER A 128 6.52 13.93 3.29
CA SER A 128 7.40 12.75 3.24
C SER A 128 8.50 12.94 2.20
N ARG A 129 9.66 12.33 2.45
CA ARG A 129 10.75 12.24 1.48
C ARG A 129 11.02 10.77 1.16
N ILE A 130 11.13 10.46 -0.14
CA ILE A 130 11.48 9.12 -0.61
C ILE A 130 12.76 9.22 -1.43
N ASP A 131 13.81 8.59 -0.93
CA ASP A 131 15.10 8.49 -1.61
C ASP A 131 15.13 7.23 -2.52
N ASN A 132 16.09 7.16 -3.45
CA ASN A 132 16.29 6.04 -4.39
C ASN A 132 15.08 5.83 -5.31
N ILE A 133 14.53 6.92 -5.84
CA ILE A 133 13.29 6.93 -6.64
C ILE A 133 13.45 6.30 -8.01
N GLU A 134 14.66 6.15 -8.53
CA GLU A 134 14.93 5.45 -9.77
C GLU A 134 14.43 4.00 -9.75
N GLN A 135 14.25 3.38 -8.58
CA GLN A 135 13.60 2.08 -8.46
C GLN A 135 12.11 2.15 -8.83
N ILE A 136 11.44 3.26 -8.52
CA ILE A 136 10.04 3.49 -8.89
C ILE A 136 9.94 3.78 -10.39
N ASP A 137 10.84 4.59 -10.92
CA ASP A 137 10.86 5.01 -12.34
C ASP A 137 10.98 3.83 -13.31
N ARG A 138 11.58 2.71 -12.88
CA ARG A 138 11.71 1.49 -13.68
C ARG A 138 10.38 0.90 -14.17
N GLY A 139 9.27 1.22 -13.53
CA GLY A 139 7.95 0.69 -13.91
C GLY A 139 6.82 1.72 -13.88
N TYR A 140 7.09 2.93 -13.37
CA TYR A 140 6.10 3.99 -13.22
C TYR A 140 6.62 5.29 -13.81
N GLN A 141 6.62 5.37 -15.14
CA GLN A 141 7.09 6.56 -15.86
C GLN A 141 6.32 7.82 -15.44
N ASP A 142 7.07 8.89 -15.11
CA ASP A 142 6.56 10.22 -14.79
C ASP A 142 5.43 10.18 -13.75
N ILE A 143 5.57 9.29 -12.75
CA ILE A 143 4.51 9.02 -11.77
C ILE A 143 4.11 10.29 -11.00
N GLU A 144 5.06 11.15 -10.68
CA GLU A 144 4.81 12.42 -9.99
C GLU A 144 3.97 13.37 -10.84
N LEU A 145 4.25 13.48 -12.14
CA LEU A 145 3.48 14.34 -13.03
C LEU A 145 2.04 13.83 -13.16
N ARG A 146 1.88 12.52 -13.33
CA ARG A 146 0.58 11.89 -13.45
C ARG A 146 -0.27 12.02 -12.18
N LEU A 147 0.34 11.81 -11.01
CA LEU A 147 -0.35 11.96 -9.73
C LEU A 147 -0.65 13.43 -9.40
N ASN A 148 0.24 14.35 -9.77
CA ASN A 148 -0.01 15.79 -9.60
C ASN A 148 -1.20 16.27 -10.45
N GLN A 149 -1.41 15.70 -11.64
CA GLN A 149 -2.62 15.97 -12.44
C GLN A 149 -3.91 15.51 -11.74
N LEU A 150 -3.80 14.54 -10.83
CA LEU A 150 -4.91 14.05 -10.00
C LEU A 150 -5.03 14.79 -8.65
N GLY A 151 -4.21 15.83 -8.43
CA GLY A 151 -4.26 16.66 -7.22
C GLY A 151 -3.24 16.30 -6.14
N ALA A 152 -2.26 15.45 -6.42
CA ALA A 152 -1.13 15.24 -5.52
C ALA A 152 -0.18 16.45 -5.53
N HIS A 153 0.70 16.53 -4.53
CA HIS A 153 1.74 17.55 -4.41
C HIS A 153 3.09 16.85 -4.27
N ILE A 154 3.67 16.43 -5.39
CA ILE A 154 4.93 15.71 -5.44
C ILE A 154 5.95 16.56 -6.19
N THR A 155 7.14 16.70 -5.60
CA THR A 155 8.27 17.43 -6.21
C THR A 155 9.48 16.51 -6.25
N ARG A 156 10.18 16.43 -7.39
CA ARG A 156 11.50 15.80 -7.48
C ARG A 156 12.55 16.79 -7.00
N THR A 157 13.53 16.29 -6.28
CA THR A 157 14.70 17.06 -5.82
C THR A 157 15.97 16.32 -6.27
N ASP A 158 16.90 17.07 -6.83
CA ASP A 158 18.23 16.59 -7.24
C ASP A 158 19.18 16.73 -6.05
N ASP A 159 19.10 15.82 -5.07
CA ASP A 159 20.04 15.82 -3.92
C ASP A 159 20.95 14.58 -3.96
#